data_012134f1ba79567afbfbd15a2e7d4e15
#
_entry.id   012134f1ba79567afbfbd15a2e7d4e15
#
_cell.length_a   1.000
_cell.length_b   1.000
_cell.length_c   1.000
_cell.angle_alpha   90.00
_cell.angle_beta   90.00
_cell.angle_gamma   90.00
#
_symmetry.space_group_name_H-M   'P 1'
#
loop_
_entity.id
_entity.type
_entity.pdbx_description
1 polymer ?
#
loop_
_entity_poly.entity_id
_entity_poly.type
_entity_poly.pdbx_seq_one_letter_code
_entity_poly.pdbx_strand_id
1 'polypeptide(L)'
;MKKHVFLWVILGSGLTCVQAESLYPSWRNTAAQFPAATYTGAHATPKLTAQTRPYRKLFRLMQQGRVNYAGEYVLEFASCGAACSMGLIYNARTGATQLLPTGPISSCVDHPNLLPLAETRKDANSRWLQIVATTDQADSPNSPACYTKTFMAERGKIRLIHQQRLY
;
A
#
# COMPACT_ATOMS: atom_id res chain seq x y z
N MET A 1 7.50 56.32 49.26
CA MET A 1 7.63 55.99 47.82
C MET A 1 7.17 54.52 47.64
N LYS A 2 5.93 54.30 47.16
CA LYS A 2 5.37 52.97 46.96
C LYS A 2 5.54 52.61 45.48
N LYS A 3 6.31 51.52 45.18
CA LYS A 3 6.50 50.99 43.81
C LYS A 3 5.34 50.01 43.56
N HIS A 4 4.47 50.35 42.60
CA HIS A 4 3.44 49.42 42.09
C HIS A 4 4.08 48.54 41.04
N VAL A 5 4.09 47.22 41.29
CA VAL A 5 4.51 46.18 40.34
C VAL A 5 3.24 45.82 39.56
N PHE A 6 3.20 46.15 38.28
CA PHE A 6 2.15 45.70 37.36
C PHE A 6 2.49 44.26 36.88
N LEU A 7 1.62 43.32 37.27
CA LEU A 7 1.68 41.94 36.84
C LEU A 7 0.90 41.81 35.52
N TRP A 8 1.59 41.63 34.41
CA TRP A 8 0.97 41.33 33.12
C TRP A 8 0.62 39.85 33.08
N VAL A 9 -0.68 39.52 33.14
CA VAL A 9 -1.19 38.18 32.86
C VAL A 9 -1.36 38.06 31.35
N ILE A 10 -0.45 37.34 30.71
CA ILE A 10 -0.59 36.96 29.30
C ILE A 10 -1.57 35.79 29.24
N LEU A 11 -2.81 36.07 28.87
CA LEU A 11 -3.80 35.06 28.46
C LEU A 11 -3.35 34.49 27.09
N GLY A 12 -2.54 33.45 27.11
CA GLY A 12 -2.20 32.66 25.94
C GLY A 12 -3.43 31.88 25.47
N SER A 13 -4.11 32.39 24.44
CA SER A 13 -5.15 31.66 23.70
C SER A 13 -4.46 30.54 22.95
N GLY A 14 -4.36 29.37 23.58
CA GLY A 14 -3.91 28.14 22.91
C GLY A 14 -4.90 27.77 21.83
N LEU A 15 -4.59 28.10 20.59
CA LEU A 15 -5.20 27.50 19.41
C LEU A 15 -4.79 26.00 19.43
N THR A 16 -5.63 25.18 20.03
CA THR A 16 -5.53 23.72 19.84
C THR A 16 -5.89 23.46 18.38
N CYS A 17 -4.86 23.24 17.55
CA CYS A 17 -5.04 22.56 16.28
C CYS A 17 -5.67 21.21 16.61
N VAL A 18 -6.99 21.09 16.41
CA VAL A 18 -7.66 19.81 16.34
C VAL A 18 -7.08 19.13 15.09
N GLN A 19 -6.08 18.28 15.29
CA GLN A 19 -5.65 17.35 14.27
C GLN A 19 -6.88 16.50 13.96
N ALA A 20 -7.36 16.58 12.72
CA ALA A 20 -8.32 15.64 12.20
C ALA A 20 -7.66 14.25 12.30
N GLU A 21 -7.91 13.55 13.40
CA GLU A 21 -7.54 12.15 13.51
C GLU A 21 -8.24 11.45 12.37
N SER A 22 -7.42 10.94 11.45
CA SER A 22 -7.83 10.07 10.36
C SER A 22 -8.81 9.04 10.94
N LEU A 23 -10.04 9.00 10.43
CA LEU A 23 -11.10 8.04 10.80
C LEU A 23 -10.70 6.56 10.60
N TYR A 24 -9.47 6.32 10.17
CA TYR A 24 -8.88 5.00 10.01
C TYR A 24 -7.78 4.81 11.06
N PRO A 25 -7.82 3.73 11.86
CA PRO A 25 -6.69 3.35 12.69
C PRO A 25 -5.45 3.32 11.80
N SER A 26 -4.36 3.91 12.27
CA SER A 26 -3.18 4.07 11.40
C SER A 26 -2.82 2.67 10.88
N TRP A 27 -2.80 2.50 9.55
CA TRP A 27 -2.48 1.21 8.91
C TRP A 27 -1.15 0.63 9.39
N ARG A 28 -0.25 1.49 9.87
CA ARG A 28 1.03 1.10 10.48
C ARG A 28 0.85 0.28 11.76
N ASN A 29 -0.13 0.62 12.60
CA ASN A 29 -0.43 -0.15 13.80
C ASN A 29 -0.97 -1.55 13.44
N THR A 30 -1.77 -1.64 12.38
CA THR A 30 -2.24 -2.93 11.85
C THR A 30 -1.08 -3.72 11.25
N ALA A 31 -0.24 -3.09 10.42
CA ALA A 31 0.92 -3.73 9.81
C ALA A 31 1.91 -4.28 10.85
N ALA A 32 2.13 -3.57 11.96
CA ALA A 32 3.01 -3.99 13.04
C ALA A 32 2.56 -5.28 13.75
N GLN A 33 1.29 -5.66 13.65
CA GLN A 33 0.75 -6.91 14.21
C GLN A 33 1.15 -8.15 13.39
N PHE A 34 1.67 -7.96 12.17
CA PHE A 34 2.03 -9.05 11.25
C PHE A 34 3.50 -8.97 10.85
N PRO A 35 4.43 -9.12 11.79
CA PRO A 35 5.85 -8.92 11.51
C PRO A 35 6.41 -9.92 10.50
N ALA A 36 7.41 -9.47 9.74
CA ALA A 36 8.21 -10.28 8.84
C ALA A 36 9.69 -9.92 9.00
N ALA A 37 10.56 -10.92 9.01
CA ALA A 37 12.00 -10.72 9.03
C ALA A 37 12.48 -10.38 7.62
N THR A 38 13.23 -9.28 7.47
CA THR A 38 13.74 -8.84 6.18
C THR A 38 14.88 -9.73 5.69
N TYR A 39 14.76 -10.23 4.48
CA TYR A 39 15.80 -10.96 3.77
C TYR A 39 16.89 -10.01 3.28
N THR A 40 18.13 -10.30 3.65
CA THR A 40 19.31 -9.48 3.33
C THR A 40 20.30 -10.22 2.42
N GLY A 41 19.97 -11.42 1.97
CA GLY A 41 20.82 -12.22 1.06
C GLY A 41 20.80 -11.73 -0.37
N ALA A 42 21.61 -12.34 -1.22
CA ALA A 42 21.62 -12.07 -2.66
C ALA A 42 20.26 -12.42 -3.28
N HIS A 43 19.77 -11.54 -4.15
CA HIS A 43 18.48 -11.72 -4.81
C HIS A 43 18.58 -12.79 -5.92
N ALA A 44 17.71 -13.79 -5.86
CA ALA A 44 17.66 -14.88 -6.81
C ALA A 44 17.18 -14.39 -8.20
N THR A 45 17.66 -15.04 -9.28
CA THR A 45 17.21 -14.71 -10.64
C THR A 45 15.69 -14.90 -10.79
N PRO A 46 14.94 -13.94 -11.39
CA PRO A 46 13.50 -14.05 -11.58
C PRO A 46 13.09 -15.27 -12.42
N LYS A 47 12.23 -16.11 -11.85
CA LYS A 47 11.62 -17.28 -12.47
C LYS A 47 10.28 -16.89 -13.06
N LEU A 48 10.26 -16.60 -14.35
CA LEU A 48 9.08 -16.09 -15.04
C LEU A 48 8.09 -17.20 -15.37
N THR A 49 6.83 -16.97 -15.08
CA THR A 49 5.68 -17.79 -15.54
C THR A 49 5.15 -17.27 -16.89
N ALA A 50 4.18 -17.96 -17.49
CA ALA A 50 3.51 -17.45 -18.68
C ALA A 50 2.89 -16.06 -18.45
N GLN A 51 2.27 -15.85 -17.29
CA GLN A 51 1.62 -14.59 -16.92
C GLN A 51 2.62 -13.45 -16.64
N THR A 52 3.80 -13.74 -16.09
CA THR A 52 4.79 -12.73 -15.71
C THR A 52 5.84 -12.45 -16.81
N ARG A 53 5.92 -13.30 -17.83
CA ARG A 53 6.86 -13.17 -18.96
C ARG A 53 6.76 -11.83 -19.70
N PRO A 54 5.58 -11.23 -19.93
CA PRO A 54 5.47 -9.90 -20.54
C PRO A 54 6.22 -8.81 -19.77
N TYR A 55 6.34 -8.96 -18.46
CA TYR A 55 6.97 -7.99 -17.54
C TYR A 55 8.43 -8.30 -17.22
N ARG A 56 9.11 -9.16 -17.99
CA ARG A 56 10.48 -9.62 -17.72
C ARG A 56 11.51 -8.51 -17.45
N LYS A 57 11.38 -7.37 -18.13
CA LYS A 57 12.30 -6.22 -17.93
C LYS A 57 12.11 -5.62 -16.53
N LEU A 58 10.87 -5.47 -16.09
CA LEU A 58 10.54 -4.95 -14.77
C LEU A 58 10.98 -5.91 -13.66
N PHE A 59 10.79 -7.23 -13.82
CA PHE A 59 11.28 -8.21 -12.83
C PHE A 59 12.82 -8.21 -12.71
N ARG A 60 13.55 -7.92 -13.77
CA ARG A 60 15.02 -7.72 -13.69
C ARG A 60 15.39 -6.45 -12.92
N LEU A 61 14.62 -5.36 -13.06
CA LEU A 61 14.80 -4.15 -12.24
C LEU A 61 14.43 -4.40 -10.78
N MET A 62 13.33 -5.12 -10.53
CA MET A 62 12.92 -5.51 -9.17
C MET A 62 13.97 -6.37 -8.47
N GLN A 63 14.70 -7.22 -9.20
CA GLN A 63 15.83 -8.01 -8.67
C GLN A 63 16.93 -7.11 -8.11
N GLN A 64 17.13 -5.94 -8.66
CA GLN A 64 18.12 -4.94 -8.20
C GLN A 64 17.56 -4.01 -7.11
N GLY A 65 16.24 -4.05 -6.92
CA GLY A 65 15.53 -3.22 -5.95
C GLY A 65 15.70 -3.73 -4.52
N ARG A 66 15.22 -2.94 -3.56
CA ARG A 66 15.18 -3.35 -2.15
C ARG A 66 13.88 -4.11 -1.86
N VAL A 67 13.96 -5.08 -0.94
CA VAL A 67 12.76 -5.68 -0.34
C VAL A 67 11.91 -4.58 0.28
N ASN A 68 10.63 -4.52 -0.10
CA ASN A 68 9.69 -3.47 0.32
C ASN A 68 8.36 -4.01 0.83
N TYR A 69 8.22 -5.37 0.90
CA TYR A 69 7.03 -6.02 1.41
C TYR A 69 7.36 -7.41 1.99
N ALA A 70 6.74 -7.73 3.14
CA ALA A 70 6.71 -9.04 3.79
C ALA A 70 8.08 -9.72 3.96
N GLY A 71 9.12 -8.94 4.19
CA GLY A 71 10.46 -9.42 4.51
C GLY A 71 11.26 -9.98 3.33
N GLU A 72 10.62 -10.43 2.25
CA GLU A 72 11.32 -11.07 1.13
C GLU A 72 10.77 -10.72 -0.26
N TYR A 73 9.78 -9.83 -0.32
CA TYR A 73 9.17 -9.43 -1.59
C TYR A 73 9.54 -8.02 -2.01
N VAL A 74 9.64 -7.84 -3.32
CA VAL A 74 9.57 -6.54 -3.99
C VAL A 74 8.22 -6.49 -4.68
N LEU A 75 7.40 -5.48 -4.34
CA LEU A 75 6.10 -5.19 -4.93
C LEU A 75 6.19 -3.88 -5.69
N GLU A 76 5.91 -3.94 -6.99
CA GLU A 76 5.90 -2.80 -7.90
C GLU A 76 4.64 -2.81 -8.77
N PHE A 77 4.34 -1.68 -9.38
CA PHE A 77 3.20 -1.55 -10.28
C PHE A 77 3.67 -1.20 -11.69
N ALA A 78 3.17 -1.96 -12.66
CA ALA A 78 3.37 -1.72 -14.08
C ALA A 78 2.12 -1.09 -14.69
N SER A 79 2.29 -0.08 -15.53
CA SER A 79 1.17 0.44 -16.33
C SER A 79 0.66 -0.64 -17.30
N CYS A 80 -0.66 -0.78 -17.38
CA CYS A 80 -1.35 -1.65 -18.34
C CYS A 80 -2.23 -0.84 -19.32
N GLY A 81 -2.09 0.47 -19.35
CA GLY A 81 -2.85 1.40 -20.18
C GLY A 81 -3.19 2.68 -19.46
N ALA A 82 -4.08 3.48 -20.03
CA ALA A 82 -4.57 4.69 -19.39
C ALA A 82 -5.28 4.35 -18.07
N ALA A 83 -4.87 5.02 -16.98
CA ALA A 83 -5.40 4.84 -15.63
C ALA A 83 -5.40 3.38 -15.11
N CYS A 84 -4.58 2.50 -15.67
CA CYS A 84 -4.51 1.08 -15.34
C CYS A 84 -3.12 0.73 -14.79
N SER A 85 -3.09 -0.05 -13.71
CA SER A 85 -1.86 -0.59 -13.13
C SER A 85 -2.00 -2.06 -12.77
N MET A 86 -0.97 -2.85 -13.03
CA MET A 86 -0.86 -4.25 -12.67
C MET A 86 0.17 -4.42 -11.57
N GLY A 87 -0.22 -5.00 -10.44
CA GLY A 87 0.72 -5.31 -9.36
C GLY A 87 1.62 -6.49 -9.72
N LEU A 88 2.93 -6.27 -9.60
CA LEU A 88 3.98 -7.26 -9.84
C LEU A 88 4.66 -7.62 -8.52
N ILE A 89 4.83 -8.90 -8.26
CA ILE A 89 5.46 -9.40 -7.04
C ILE A 89 6.63 -10.30 -7.40
N TYR A 90 7.77 -9.98 -6.83
CA TYR A 90 9.00 -10.76 -6.95
C TYR A 90 9.50 -11.16 -5.56
N ASN A 91 9.75 -12.45 -5.37
CA ASN A 91 10.35 -12.96 -4.15
C ASN A 91 11.88 -12.94 -4.28
N ALA A 92 12.55 -12.10 -3.52
CA ALA A 92 13.99 -11.91 -3.59
C ALA A 92 14.79 -13.16 -3.20
N ARG A 93 14.27 -13.99 -2.28
CA ARG A 93 14.92 -15.21 -1.80
C ARG A 93 14.87 -16.36 -2.82
N THR A 94 13.72 -16.54 -3.47
CA THR A 94 13.47 -17.73 -4.33
C THR A 94 13.48 -17.44 -5.82
N GLY A 95 13.40 -16.15 -6.21
CA GLY A 95 13.21 -15.71 -7.59
C GLY A 95 11.78 -15.89 -8.10
N ALA A 96 10.84 -16.37 -7.32
CA ALA A 96 9.46 -16.56 -7.75
C ALA A 96 8.82 -15.23 -8.18
N THR A 97 8.08 -15.26 -9.28
CA THR A 97 7.36 -14.10 -9.82
C THR A 97 5.87 -14.39 -9.92
N GLN A 98 5.03 -13.43 -9.57
CA GLN A 98 3.57 -13.52 -9.70
C GLN A 98 2.97 -12.14 -9.92
N LEU A 99 1.76 -12.11 -10.46
CA LEU A 99 0.91 -10.94 -10.44
C LEU A 99 0.20 -10.85 -9.09
N LEU A 100 -0.07 -9.63 -8.64
CA LEU A 100 -0.91 -9.43 -7.47
C LEU A 100 -2.34 -9.91 -7.80
N PRO A 101 -2.98 -10.69 -6.92
CA PRO A 101 -4.30 -11.28 -7.22
C PRO A 101 -5.45 -10.25 -7.09
N THR A 102 -5.26 -9.07 -7.67
CA THR A 102 -6.30 -8.04 -7.80
C THR A 102 -6.86 -7.94 -9.20
N GLY A 103 -6.15 -8.48 -10.20
CA GLY A 103 -6.28 -8.03 -11.58
C GLY A 103 -5.72 -6.62 -11.77
N PRO A 104 -6.02 -5.99 -12.91
CA PRO A 104 -5.77 -4.57 -13.13
C PRO A 104 -6.47 -3.70 -12.07
N ILE A 105 -5.79 -2.64 -11.64
CA ILE A 105 -6.33 -1.66 -10.70
C ILE A 105 -6.27 -0.26 -11.29
N SER A 106 -7.22 0.57 -10.91
CA SER A 106 -7.29 1.98 -11.26
C SER A 106 -7.48 2.84 -10.01
N SER A 107 -7.26 4.14 -10.14
CA SER A 107 -7.52 5.08 -9.04
C SER A 107 -9.02 5.19 -8.77
N CYS A 108 -9.39 5.39 -7.52
CA CYS A 108 -10.76 5.73 -7.11
C CYS A 108 -11.02 7.21 -7.43
N VAL A 109 -11.65 7.52 -8.57
CA VAL A 109 -11.63 8.89 -9.15
C VAL A 109 -12.84 9.75 -8.74
N ASP A 110 -13.97 9.17 -8.36
CA ASP A 110 -15.26 9.89 -8.37
C ASP A 110 -15.84 10.22 -6.99
N HIS A 111 -15.05 10.19 -5.93
CA HIS A 111 -15.56 10.61 -4.63
C HIS A 111 -14.97 11.95 -4.22
N PRO A 112 -15.79 13.02 -4.01
CA PRO A 112 -15.30 14.37 -3.72
C PRO A 112 -14.48 14.50 -2.42
N ASN A 113 -14.57 13.52 -1.54
CA ASN A 113 -13.88 13.49 -0.25
C ASN A 113 -12.75 12.44 -0.17
N LEU A 114 -12.53 11.66 -1.22
CA LEU A 114 -11.43 10.69 -1.29
C LEU A 114 -10.42 11.20 -2.32
N LEU A 115 -9.18 11.32 -1.89
CA LEU A 115 -8.09 11.65 -2.79
C LEU A 115 -8.06 10.63 -3.94
N PRO A 116 -7.79 11.05 -5.19
CA PRO A 116 -7.77 10.17 -6.38
C PRO A 116 -6.52 9.29 -6.34
N LEU A 117 -6.47 8.32 -5.44
CA LEU A 117 -5.27 7.52 -5.23
C LEU A 117 -5.63 6.04 -5.21
N ALA A 118 -5.02 5.30 -6.14
CA ALA A 118 -4.67 3.92 -5.84
C ALA A 118 -3.64 3.97 -4.72
N GLU A 119 -4.06 3.87 -3.47
CA GLU A 119 -3.16 3.91 -2.33
C GLU A 119 -2.71 2.48 -2.01
N THR A 120 -1.40 2.29 -1.98
CA THR A 120 -0.79 1.04 -1.54
C THR A 120 -0.10 1.24 -0.20
N ARG A 121 -0.58 0.54 0.81
CA ARG A 121 -0.04 0.55 2.17
C ARG A 121 0.70 -0.75 2.41
N LYS A 122 2.03 -0.70 2.40
CA LYS A 122 2.93 -1.85 2.58
C LYS A 122 4.11 -1.47 3.47
N ASP A 123 4.72 -2.48 4.07
CA ASP A 123 5.94 -2.33 4.87
C ASP A 123 6.88 -3.50 4.59
N ALA A 124 8.20 -3.23 4.51
CA ALA A 124 9.22 -4.27 4.31
C ALA A 124 9.20 -5.32 5.42
N ASN A 125 8.89 -4.90 6.64
CA ASN A 125 8.91 -5.74 7.84
C ASN A 125 7.51 -6.27 8.23
N SER A 126 6.51 -6.15 7.35
CA SER A 126 5.16 -6.64 7.61
C SER A 126 4.61 -7.51 6.50
N ARG A 127 3.97 -8.63 6.88
CA ARG A 127 3.25 -9.52 5.96
C ARG A 127 1.92 -8.93 5.46
N TRP A 128 1.47 -7.83 6.06
CA TRP A 128 0.22 -7.16 5.74
C TRP A 128 0.40 -6.20 4.56
N LEU A 129 -0.56 -6.18 3.65
CA LEU A 129 -0.64 -5.28 2.50
C LEU A 129 -2.09 -4.82 2.35
N GLN A 130 -2.31 -3.53 2.15
CA GLN A 130 -3.63 -3.00 1.81
C GLN A 130 -3.55 -2.16 0.54
N ILE A 131 -4.54 -2.33 -0.32
CA ILE A 131 -4.69 -1.58 -1.55
C ILE A 131 -6.08 -0.95 -1.57
N VAL A 132 -6.13 0.35 -1.83
CA VAL A 132 -7.36 1.09 -2.09
C VAL A 132 -7.38 1.42 -3.58
N ALA A 133 -8.29 0.83 -4.32
CA ALA A 133 -8.39 1.01 -5.76
C ALA A 133 -9.75 0.55 -6.31
N THR A 134 -10.09 0.99 -7.50
CA THR A 134 -11.11 0.32 -8.31
C THR A 134 -10.52 -0.94 -8.94
N THR A 135 -11.33 -1.94 -9.18
CA THR A 135 -10.95 -3.14 -9.93
C THR A 135 -11.91 -3.32 -11.08
N ASP A 136 -11.43 -3.89 -12.20
CA ASP A 136 -12.23 -4.13 -13.40
C ASP A 136 -13.39 -5.13 -13.20
N GLN A 137 -13.49 -5.76 -12.03
CA GLN A 137 -14.69 -6.50 -11.61
C GLN A 137 -15.75 -5.50 -11.12
N ALA A 138 -16.12 -4.59 -12.00
CA ALA A 138 -17.25 -3.70 -11.75
C ALA A 138 -18.54 -4.51 -11.76
N ASP A 139 -19.30 -4.45 -10.65
CA ASP A 139 -20.67 -4.96 -10.59
C ASP A 139 -21.60 -4.21 -11.58
N SER A 140 -21.10 -3.12 -12.17
CA SER A 140 -21.75 -2.34 -13.22
C SER A 140 -20.69 -1.61 -14.07
N PRO A 141 -20.80 -1.67 -15.41
CA PRO A 141 -19.91 -0.95 -16.32
C PRO A 141 -20.00 0.58 -16.19
N ASN A 142 -21.03 1.10 -15.53
CA ASN A 142 -21.30 2.53 -15.41
C ASN A 142 -20.89 3.13 -14.05
N SER A 143 -20.40 2.32 -13.11
CA SER A 143 -19.98 2.81 -11.80
C SER A 143 -18.88 1.90 -11.24
N PRO A 144 -17.61 2.19 -11.53
CA PRO A 144 -16.50 1.43 -10.96
C PRO A 144 -16.54 1.58 -9.45
N ALA A 145 -16.77 0.48 -8.74
CA ALA A 145 -16.75 0.50 -7.28
C ALA A 145 -15.31 0.59 -6.76
N CYS A 146 -15.13 1.40 -5.73
CA CYS A 146 -13.88 1.49 -5.02
C CYS A 146 -13.83 0.49 -3.87
N TYR A 147 -12.73 -0.22 -3.74
CA TYR A 147 -12.52 -1.23 -2.72
C TYR A 147 -11.25 -1.00 -1.93
N THR A 148 -11.31 -1.34 -0.65
CA THR A 148 -10.14 -1.66 0.14
C THR A 148 -9.95 -3.17 0.10
N LYS A 149 -8.79 -3.62 -0.39
CA LYS A 149 -8.39 -5.03 -0.41
C LYS A 149 -7.20 -5.23 0.50
N THR A 150 -7.30 -6.16 1.43
CA THR A 150 -6.22 -6.52 2.36
C THR A 150 -5.68 -7.89 2.01
N PHE A 151 -4.37 -7.98 1.90
CA PHE A 151 -3.65 -9.21 1.57
C PHE A 151 -2.70 -9.59 2.70
N MET A 152 -2.43 -10.88 2.79
CA MET A 152 -1.45 -11.44 3.71
C MET A 152 -0.44 -12.31 2.95
N ALA A 153 0.84 -12.07 3.20
CA ALA A 153 1.90 -12.96 2.72
C ALA A 153 2.09 -14.12 3.70
N GLU A 154 1.82 -15.33 3.24
CA GLU A 154 1.94 -16.56 4.03
C GLU A 154 2.49 -17.71 3.19
N ARG A 155 3.51 -18.41 3.71
CA ARG A 155 4.08 -19.62 3.09
C ARG A 155 4.38 -19.47 1.59
N GLY A 156 4.98 -18.34 1.22
CA GLY A 156 5.35 -18.06 -0.18
C GLY A 156 4.20 -17.64 -1.09
N LYS A 157 2.99 -17.45 -0.55
CA LYS A 157 1.80 -16.98 -1.29
C LYS A 157 1.28 -15.67 -0.72
N ILE A 158 0.72 -14.85 -1.59
CA ILE A 158 0.00 -13.64 -1.19
C ILE A 158 -1.48 -13.90 -1.43
N ARG A 159 -2.26 -13.81 -0.36
CA ARG A 159 -3.70 -14.12 -0.37
C ARG A 159 -4.51 -12.91 -0.01
N LEU A 160 -5.62 -12.68 -0.70
CA LEU A 160 -6.67 -11.77 -0.28
C LEU A 160 -7.33 -12.35 0.96
N ILE A 161 -7.35 -11.59 2.05
CA ILE A 161 -7.95 -11.98 3.34
C ILE A 161 -9.19 -11.15 3.69
N HIS A 162 -9.29 -9.95 3.14
CA HIS A 162 -10.44 -9.07 3.37
C HIS A 162 -10.65 -8.15 2.17
N GLN A 163 -11.91 -7.91 1.84
CA GLN A 163 -12.32 -6.92 0.85
C GLN A 163 -13.52 -6.15 1.38
N GLN A 164 -13.47 -4.84 1.27
CA GLN A 164 -14.57 -3.96 1.65
C GLN A 164 -14.83 -2.97 0.53
N ARG A 165 -16.07 -2.87 0.09
CA ARG A 165 -16.51 -1.80 -0.81
C ARG A 165 -16.57 -0.50 -0.02
N LEU A 166 -16.04 0.57 -0.58
CA LEU A 166 -16.04 1.90 0.04
C LEU A 166 -17.25 2.71 -0.42
N TYR A 167 -17.63 2.59 -1.69
CA TYR A 167 -18.83 3.19 -2.31
C TYR A 167 -19.11 2.53 -3.66
#